data_226c1ba30cf8c127b8ce380a0bc4f8ac
#
_entry.id   226c1ba30cf8c127b8ce380a0bc4f8ac
#
_cell.length_a   1.000
_cell.length_b   1.000
_cell.length_c   1.000
_cell.angle_alpha   90.00
_cell.angle_beta   90.00
_cell.angle_gamma   90.00
#
_symmetry.space_group_name_H-M   'P 1'
#
loop_
_entity.id
_entity.type
_entity.pdbx_description
1 polymer ?
#
loop_
_entity_poly.entity_id
_entity_poly.type
_entity_poly.pdbx_seq_one_letter_code
_entity_poly.pdbx_strand_id
1 'polypeptide(L)'
;MTDTHAHLDFLEPEELAEAAAHLPKLRAVLTLGVDPGRWEKTLSLAQGNVYAAVGLHPTSAHLLSPEVEEALRHYARSERVRAIGETGLDYYWTPETRAAQLKALDFQAALAEALGLPLVLHVRSKDGKAEEDLAAWLLLHRPKRT
;
A
#
# COMPACT_ATOMS: atom_id res chain seq x y z
N MET A 1 9.60 -18.73 6.32
CA MET A 1 8.35 -18.17 5.73
C MET A 1 8.49 -16.66 5.69
N THR A 2 7.94 -15.98 4.70
CA THR A 2 7.82 -14.51 4.62
C THR A 2 6.33 -14.17 4.54
N ASP A 3 5.90 -13.19 5.31
CA ASP A 3 4.57 -12.61 5.20
C ASP A 3 4.69 -11.30 4.43
N THR A 4 4.04 -11.20 3.29
CA THR A 4 4.10 -10.04 2.41
C THR A 4 2.89 -9.12 2.51
N HIS A 5 1.95 -9.41 3.41
CA HIS A 5 0.72 -8.61 3.55
C HIS A 5 0.17 -8.67 4.97
N ALA A 6 0.65 -7.80 5.84
CA ALA A 6 0.16 -7.65 7.20
C ALA A 6 -0.26 -6.20 7.46
N HIS A 7 -1.21 -6.00 8.35
CA HIS A 7 -1.65 -4.69 8.82
C HIS A 7 -1.42 -4.57 10.34
N LEU A 8 -0.16 -4.51 10.75
CA LEU A 8 0.21 -4.45 12.17
C LEU A 8 -0.26 -3.17 12.85
N ASP A 9 -0.43 -2.10 12.09
CA ASP A 9 -0.92 -0.81 12.57
C ASP A 9 -2.40 -0.81 12.97
N PHE A 10 -3.17 -1.82 12.54
CA PHE A 10 -4.58 -2.01 12.92
C PHE A 10 -4.74 -2.82 14.21
N LEU A 11 -3.70 -3.54 14.63
CA LEU A 11 -3.75 -4.36 15.82
C LEU A 11 -3.85 -3.51 17.09
N GLU A 12 -4.66 -3.96 18.04
CA GLU A 12 -4.69 -3.41 19.38
C GLU A 12 -3.40 -3.74 20.15
N PRO A 13 -3.04 -3.01 21.22
CA PRO A 13 -1.77 -3.21 21.92
C PRO A 13 -1.52 -4.66 22.37
N GLU A 14 -2.56 -5.36 22.80
CA GLU A 14 -2.47 -6.77 23.26
C GLU A 14 -2.19 -7.71 22.10
N GLU A 15 -2.90 -7.54 20.98
CA GLU A 15 -2.71 -8.30 19.74
C GLU A 15 -1.31 -8.05 19.14
N LEU A 16 -0.87 -6.80 19.18
CA LEU A 16 0.47 -6.42 18.70
C LEU A 16 1.56 -7.06 19.56
N ALA A 17 1.39 -7.12 20.87
CA ALA A 17 2.31 -7.80 21.78
C ALA A 17 2.37 -9.32 21.51
N GLU A 18 1.23 -9.95 21.25
CA GLU A 18 1.17 -11.35 20.84
C GLU A 18 1.86 -11.57 19.49
N ALA A 19 1.55 -10.75 18.49
CA ALA A 19 2.19 -10.80 17.18
C ALA A 19 3.72 -10.66 17.32
N ALA A 20 4.20 -9.70 18.12
CA ALA A 20 5.62 -9.45 18.32
C ALA A 20 6.39 -10.68 18.83
N ALA A 21 5.76 -11.56 19.61
CA ALA A 21 6.35 -12.83 20.05
C ALA A 21 6.55 -13.84 18.91
N HIS A 22 5.84 -13.68 17.81
CA HIS A 22 5.87 -14.58 16.65
C HIS A 22 6.66 -14.01 15.45
N LEU A 23 6.73 -12.69 15.30
CA LEU A 23 7.42 -12.03 14.19
C LEU A 23 8.87 -12.52 13.99
N PRO A 24 9.70 -12.74 15.03
CA PRO A 24 11.07 -13.23 14.86
C PRO A 24 11.17 -14.64 14.25
N LYS A 25 10.10 -15.43 14.26
CA LYS A 25 10.06 -16.75 13.62
C LYS A 25 9.91 -16.67 12.09
N LEU A 26 9.53 -15.51 11.57
CA LEU A 26 9.42 -15.25 10.14
C LEU A 26 10.75 -14.70 9.59
N ARG A 27 11.01 -14.99 8.33
CA ARG A 27 12.18 -14.43 7.63
C ARG A 27 12.05 -12.93 7.42
N ALA A 28 10.86 -12.49 7.03
CA ALA A 28 10.49 -11.10 6.85
C ALA A 28 8.98 -10.93 6.91
N VAL A 29 8.54 -9.73 7.30
CA VAL A 29 7.14 -9.30 7.27
C VAL A 29 7.08 -7.95 6.58
N LEU A 30 6.10 -7.77 5.68
CA LEU A 30 5.76 -6.48 5.10
C LEU A 30 4.44 -6.01 5.72
N THR A 31 4.49 -4.95 6.52
CA THR A 31 3.29 -4.28 7.06
C THR A 31 2.92 -3.09 6.18
N LEU A 32 1.61 -2.90 5.94
CA LEU A 32 1.10 -1.93 4.98
C LEU A 32 0.37 -0.78 5.68
N GLY A 33 0.86 0.44 5.51
CA GLY A 33 0.19 1.68 5.89
C GLY A 33 -0.63 2.21 4.71
N VAL A 34 -1.95 2.09 4.82
CA VAL A 34 -2.87 2.21 3.68
C VAL A 34 -3.55 3.58 3.54
N ASP A 35 -3.29 4.50 4.46
CA ASP A 35 -3.77 5.88 4.40
C ASP A 35 -2.86 6.85 5.18
N PRO A 36 -2.99 8.17 4.95
CA PRO A 36 -2.09 9.19 5.53
C PRO A 36 -1.99 9.16 7.06
N GLY A 37 -3.10 8.86 7.74
CA GLY A 37 -3.15 8.81 9.20
C GLY A 37 -2.42 7.61 9.81
N ARG A 38 -1.97 6.66 9.00
CA ARG A 38 -1.36 5.41 9.46
C ARG A 38 0.12 5.26 9.11
N TRP A 39 0.64 6.04 8.16
CA TRP A 39 2.02 5.87 7.67
C TRP A 39 3.06 5.98 8.78
N GLU A 40 2.91 6.95 9.68
CA GLU A 40 3.84 7.12 10.81
C GLU A 40 3.83 5.92 11.75
N LYS A 41 2.63 5.44 12.16
CA LYS A 41 2.48 4.25 13.00
C LYS A 41 3.06 3.01 12.31
N THR A 42 2.76 2.81 11.04
CA THR A 42 3.29 1.68 10.25
C THR A 42 4.82 1.68 10.24
N LEU A 43 5.43 2.84 10.00
CA LEU A 43 6.90 2.96 10.02
C LEU A 43 7.50 2.73 11.40
N SER A 44 6.85 3.17 12.46
CA SER A 44 7.32 2.93 13.83
C SER A 44 7.36 1.44 14.19
N LEU A 45 6.49 0.64 13.58
CA LEU A 45 6.44 -0.83 13.73
C LEU A 45 7.43 -1.57 12.83
N ALA A 46 7.97 -0.91 11.81
CA ALA A 46 8.89 -1.51 10.85
C ALA A 46 10.31 -1.63 11.41
N GLN A 47 10.52 -2.59 12.32
CA GLN A 47 11.79 -2.85 12.99
C GLN A 47 12.24 -4.31 12.79
N GLY A 48 13.54 -4.56 12.95
CA GLY A 48 14.10 -5.90 12.79
C GLY A 48 13.82 -6.49 11.41
N ASN A 49 13.11 -7.61 11.37
CA ASN A 49 12.67 -8.28 10.15
C ASN A 49 11.30 -7.80 9.60
N VAL A 50 10.71 -6.76 10.21
CA VAL A 50 9.50 -6.10 9.73
C VAL A 50 9.89 -4.91 8.86
N TYR A 51 9.35 -4.86 7.65
CA TYR A 51 9.48 -3.78 6.67
C TYR A 51 8.12 -3.17 6.42
N ALA A 52 8.08 -1.98 5.82
CA ALA A 52 6.84 -1.28 5.52
C ALA A 52 6.58 -1.16 4.01
N ALA A 53 5.32 -1.16 3.64
CA ALA A 53 4.82 -0.50 2.45
C ALA A 53 3.98 0.71 2.89
N VAL A 54 4.02 1.78 2.12
CA VAL A 54 3.20 2.97 2.34
C VAL A 54 2.47 3.32 1.06
N GLY A 55 1.20 3.64 1.18
CA GLY A 55 0.37 3.96 0.03
C GLY A 55 -0.97 4.56 0.42
N LEU A 56 -1.75 4.88 -0.59
CA LEU A 56 -3.11 5.36 -0.48
C LEU A 56 -4.04 4.32 -1.08
N HIS A 57 -4.77 3.62 -0.21
CA HIS A 57 -5.70 2.57 -0.60
C HIS A 57 -6.80 3.13 -1.53
N PRO A 58 -7.32 2.38 -2.50
CA PRO A 58 -8.34 2.88 -3.42
C PRO A 58 -9.58 3.44 -2.74
N THR A 59 -10.02 2.91 -1.61
CA THR A 59 -11.14 3.47 -0.83
C THR A 59 -10.84 4.84 -0.22
N SER A 60 -9.57 5.20 -0.06
CA SER A 60 -9.09 6.49 0.42
C SER A 60 -8.57 7.40 -0.71
N ALA A 61 -8.73 7.00 -1.97
CA ALA A 61 -8.19 7.74 -3.13
C ALA A 61 -8.70 9.19 -3.25
N HIS A 62 -9.89 9.48 -2.69
CA HIS A 62 -10.46 10.82 -2.61
C HIS A 62 -9.65 11.79 -1.74
N LEU A 63 -8.77 11.28 -0.88
CA LEU A 63 -7.87 12.09 -0.04
C LEU A 63 -6.65 12.61 -0.80
N LEU A 64 -6.41 12.15 -2.05
CA LEU A 64 -5.23 12.55 -2.80
C LEU A 64 -5.24 14.07 -3.06
N SER A 65 -4.29 14.76 -2.45
CA SER A 65 -4.04 16.19 -2.59
C SER A 65 -2.53 16.43 -2.72
N PRO A 66 -2.08 17.64 -3.12
CA PRO A 66 -0.65 17.95 -3.16
C PRO A 66 0.06 17.68 -1.84
N GLU A 67 -0.59 17.95 -0.70
CA GLU A 67 -0.06 17.72 0.64
C GLU A 67 0.10 16.22 0.93
N VAL A 68 -0.90 15.40 0.55
CA VAL A 68 -0.86 13.94 0.70
C VAL A 68 0.18 13.33 -0.23
N GLU A 69 0.32 13.83 -1.46
CA GLU A 69 1.38 13.41 -2.38
C GLU A 69 2.77 13.66 -1.80
N GLU A 70 3.01 14.87 -1.25
CA GLU A 70 4.30 15.22 -0.66
C GLU A 70 4.58 14.40 0.60
N ALA A 71 3.58 14.20 1.46
CA ALA A 71 3.71 13.35 2.62
C ALA A 71 4.05 11.90 2.23
N LEU A 72 3.37 11.33 1.21
CA LEU A 72 3.69 9.99 0.75
C LEU A 72 5.11 9.89 0.17
N ARG A 73 5.56 10.90 -0.59
CA ARG A 73 6.95 10.98 -1.08
C ARG A 73 7.96 11.01 0.08
N HIS A 74 7.63 11.72 1.16
CA HIS A 74 8.49 11.80 2.35
C HIS A 74 8.60 10.44 3.03
N TYR A 75 7.48 9.82 3.38
CA TYR A 75 7.46 8.51 4.06
C TYR A 75 8.07 7.38 3.22
N ALA A 76 7.83 7.39 1.90
CA ALA A 76 8.35 6.39 0.97
C ALA A 76 9.89 6.35 0.87
N ARG A 77 10.59 7.43 1.27
CA ARG A 77 12.07 7.49 1.29
C ARG A 77 12.69 6.82 2.51
N SER A 78 11.91 6.38 3.48
CA SER A 78 12.44 5.66 4.64
C SER A 78 13.15 4.37 4.19
N GLU A 79 14.31 4.10 4.77
CA GLU A 79 15.05 2.86 4.53
C GLU A 79 14.29 1.60 4.95
N ARG A 80 13.23 1.74 5.72
CA ARG A 80 12.36 0.62 6.12
C ARG A 80 11.26 0.33 5.10
N VAL A 81 11.00 1.23 4.15
CA VAL A 81 10.01 1.02 3.09
C VAL A 81 10.60 0.14 1.98
N ARG A 82 9.84 -0.89 1.59
CA ARG A 82 10.22 -1.86 0.55
C ARG A 82 9.22 -1.95 -0.58
N ALA A 83 8.08 -1.28 -0.49
CA ALA A 83 7.08 -1.23 -1.54
C ALA A 83 6.24 0.05 -1.42
N ILE A 84 5.61 0.45 -2.52
CA ILE A 84 4.55 1.46 -2.54
C ILE A 84 3.20 0.73 -2.64
N GLY A 85 2.29 1.07 -1.78
CA GLY A 85 0.96 0.48 -1.71
C GLY A 85 0.47 0.32 -0.25
N GLU A 86 -0.73 -0.15 -0.10
CA GLU A 86 -1.65 -0.72 -1.07
C GLU A 86 -2.25 0.37 -1.96
N THR A 87 -2.27 0.17 -3.27
CA THR A 87 -2.90 1.04 -4.24
C THR A 87 -3.66 0.18 -5.26
N GLY A 88 -4.50 0.76 -6.08
CA GLY A 88 -5.24 -0.01 -7.09
C GLY A 88 -6.69 0.40 -7.21
N LEU A 89 -7.59 -0.60 -7.38
CA LEU A 89 -9.00 -0.36 -7.69
C LEU A 89 -9.92 -1.16 -6.75
N ASP A 90 -10.87 -0.47 -6.13
CA ASP A 90 -11.93 -1.09 -5.32
C ASP A 90 -13.30 -0.55 -5.76
N TYR A 91 -13.97 -1.28 -6.63
CA TYR A 91 -15.33 -0.96 -7.07
C TYR A 91 -16.39 -1.70 -6.25
N TYR A 92 -15.96 -2.47 -5.26
CA TYR A 92 -16.87 -3.10 -4.31
C TYR A 92 -17.39 -2.10 -3.29
N TRP A 93 -16.50 -1.30 -2.68
CA TRP A 93 -16.83 -0.35 -1.64
C TRP A 93 -17.07 1.08 -2.15
N THR A 94 -16.31 1.52 -3.15
CA THR A 94 -16.30 2.89 -3.64
C THR A 94 -16.31 2.97 -5.17
N PRO A 95 -17.32 2.37 -5.85
CA PRO A 95 -17.37 2.36 -7.32
C PRO A 95 -17.46 3.76 -7.94
N GLU A 96 -18.04 4.73 -7.23
CA GLU A 96 -18.22 6.11 -7.67
C GLU A 96 -16.91 6.90 -7.73
N THR A 97 -15.85 6.43 -7.05
CA THR A 97 -14.55 7.12 -7.01
C THR A 97 -13.53 6.60 -8.04
N ARG A 98 -13.97 5.86 -9.07
CA ARG A 98 -13.13 5.26 -10.11
C ARG A 98 -12.04 6.20 -10.64
N ALA A 99 -12.42 7.43 -11.00
CA ALA A 99 -11.46 8.41 -11.55
C ALA A 99 -10.39 8.81 -10.52
N ALA A 100 -10.76 8.98 -9.25
CA ALA A 100 -9.82 9.29 -8.18
C ALA A 100 -8.90 8.09 -7.91
N GLN A 101 -9.42 6.87 -7.95
CA GLN A 101 -8.64 5.65 -7.77
C GLN A 101 -7.57 5.49 -8.87
N LEU A 102 -7.94 5.67 -10.14
CA LEU A 102 -7.00 5.63 -11.26
C LEU A 102 -5.92 6.71 -11.13
N LYS A 103 -6.31 7.96 -10.77
CA LYS A 103 -5.35 9.05 -10.53
C LYS A 103 -4.38 8.72 -9.40
N ALA A 104 -4.86 8.14 -8.30
CA ALA A 104 -4.03 7.73 -7.17
C ALA A 104 -3.10 6.57 -7.54
N LEU A 105 -3.56 5.63 -8.35
CA LEU A 105 -2.75 4.53 -8.88
C LEU A 105 -1.64 5.05 -9.79
N ASP A 106 -1.93 5.97 -10.72
CA ASP A 106 -0.94 6.59 -11.61
C ASP A 106 0.17 7.30 -10.82
N PHE A 107 -0.22 8.10 -9.82
CA PHE A 107 0.72 8.81 -8.96
C PHE A 107 1.63 7.84 -8.20
N GLN A 108 1.06 6.83 -7.58
CA GLN A 108 1.81 5.87 -6.78
C GLN A 108 2.71 4.96 -7.62
N ALA A 109 2.27 4.61 -8.83
CA ALA A 109 3.11 3.88 -9.78
C ALA A 109 4.33 4.69 -10.23
N ALA A 110 4.13 5.97 -10.54
CA ALA A 110 5.23 6.89 -10.87
C ALA A 110 6.21 7.06 -9.70
N LEU A 111 5.70 7.15 -8.47
CA LEU A 111 6.54 7.22 -7.27
C LEU A 111 7.33 5.93 -7.06
N ALA A 112 6.70 4.77 -7.20
CA ALA A 112 7.35 3.46 -7.08
C ALA A 112 8.47 3.32 -8.11
N GLU A 113 8.23 3.70 -9.38
CA GLU A 113 9.24 3.67 -10.42
C GLU A 113 10.42 4.60 -10.12
N ALA A 114 10.15 5.83 -9.68
CA ALA A 114 11.18 6.81 -9.33
C ALA A 114 12.08 6.34 -8.17
N LEU A 115 11.54 5.55 -7.23
CA LEU A 115 12.26 5.00 -6.10
C LEU A 115 12.82 3.59 -6.34
N GLY A 116 12.51 2.96 -7.47
CA GLY A 116 12.89 1.58 -7.78
C GLY A 116 12.21 0.54 -6.87
N LEU A 117 11.05 0.88 -6.31
CA LEU A 117 10.27 0.04 -5.42
C LEU A 117 9.17 -0.72 -6.17
N PRO A 118 8.77 -1.91 -5.72
CA PRO A 118 7.60 -2.61 -6.27
C PRO A 118 6.29 -1.95 -5.81
N LEU A 119 5.23 -2.21 -6.58
CA LEU A 119 3.85 -1.89 -6.21
C LEU A 119 3.20 -3.06 -5.47
N VAL A 120 2.39 -2.76 -4.46
CA VAL A 120 1.42 -3.69 -3.87
C VAL A 120 0.04 -3.27 -4.35
N LEU A 121 -0.57 -4.13 -5.17
CA LEU A 121 -1.84 -3.82 -5.85
C LEU A 121 -3.02 -4.47 -5.14
N HIS A 122 -4.03 -3.67 -4.88
CA HIS A 122 -5.36 -4.08 -4.44
C HIS A 122 -6.31 -4.09 -5.64
N VAL A 123 -7.11 -5.14 -5.76
CA VAL A 123 -8.20 -5.17 -6.75
C VAL A 123 -9.42 -5.89 -6.17
N ARG A 124 -10.58 -5.24 -6.25
CA ARG A 124 -11.84 -5.81 -5.78
C ARG A 124 -13.05 -5.22 -6.51
N SER A 125 -13.91 -6.08 -7.04
CA SER A 125 -15.23 -5.68 -7.53
C SER A 125 -16.26 -6.79 -7.33
N LYS A 126 -17.55 -6.50 -7.63
CA LYS A 126 -18.63 -7.50 -7.64
C LYS A 126 -18.81 -8.13 -9.01
N ASP A 127 -18.41 -7.44 -10.06
CA ASP A 127 -18.73 -7.74 -11.45
C ASP A 127 -17.50 -7.89 -12.36
N GLY A 128 -16.29 -7.91 -11.78
CA GLY A 128 -15.03 -8.06 -12.52
C GLY A 128 -14.51 -6.77 -13.17
N LYS A 129 -15.19 -5.64 -13.04
CA LYS A 129 -14.79 -4.39 -13.72
C LYS A 129 -13.50 -3.78 -13.18
N ALA A 130 -13.23 -3.87 -11.87
CA ALA A 130 -11.98 -3.40 -11.32
C ALA A 130 -10.80 -4.24 -11.83
N GLU A 131 -11.01 -5.53 -11.95
CA GLU A 131 -10.03 -6.49 -12.48
C GLU A 131 -9.72 -6.21 -13.97
N GLU A 132 -10.77 -5.96 -14.78
CA GLU A 132 -10.62 -5.60 -16.20
C GLU A 132 -9.88 -4.25 -16.37
N ASP A 133 -10.28 -3.23 -15.61
CA ASP A 133 -9.64 -1.92 -15.65
C ASP A 133 -8.18 -1.99 -15.19
N LEU A 134 -7.89 -2.74 -14.12
CA LEU A 134 -6.52 -2.92 -13.65
C LEU A 134 -5.67 -3.68 -14.66
N ALA A 135 -6.21 -4.72 -15.28
CA ALA A 135 -5.52 -5.46 -16.34
C ALA A 135 -5.19 -4.56 -17.53
N ALA A 136 -6.16 -3.73 -17.98
CA ALA A 136 -5.94 -2.75 -19.04
C ALA A 136 -4.88 -1.71 -18.64
N TRP A 137 -4.92 -1.23 -17.41
CA TRP A 137 -3.95 -0.30 -16.86
C TRP A 137 -2.53 -0.92 -16.84
N LEU A 138 -2.39 -2.17 -16.38
CA LEU A 138 -1.11 -2.89 -16.35
C LEU A 138 -0.51 -3.08 -17.75
N LEU A 139 -1.35 -3.39 -18.76
CA LEU A 139 -0.92 -3.54 -20.14
C LEU A 139 -0.40 -2.21 -20.73
N LEU A 140 -1.00 -1.09 -20.34
CA LEU A 140 -0.62 0.25 -20.81
C LEU A 140 0.66 0.76 -20.13
N HIS A 141 0.73 0.66 -18.81
CA HIS A 141 1.81 1.27 -18.00
C HIS A 141 3.02 0.35 -17.79
N ARG A 142 2.82 -0.96 -17.82
CA ARG A 142 3.87 -1.99 -17.69
C ARG A 142 4.85 -1.71 -16.54
N PRO A 143 4.38 -1.55 -15.30
CA PRO A 143 5.27 -1.29 -14.18
C PRO A 143 6.33 -2.41 -14.07
N LYS A 144 7.56 -2.03 -13.75
CA LYS A 144 8.69 -2.99 -13.76
C LYS A 144 8.62 -4.03 -12.66
N ARG A 145 7.92 -3.69 -11.55
CA ARG A 145 7.75 -4.58 -10.38
C ARG A 145 6.36 -4.38 -9.79
N THR A 146 5.64 -5.46 -9.60
CA THR A 146 4.34 -5.50 -8.90
C THR A 146 4.30 -6.73 -8.01
#